data_34f74ea076055bc243b6c09354d83625
#
_entry.id   34f74ea076055bc243b6c09354d83625
#
_cell.length_a   1.000
_cell.length_b   1.000
_cell.length_c   1.000
_cell.angle_alpha   90.00
_cell.angle_beta   90.00
_cell.angle_gamma   90.00
#
_symmetry.space_group_name_H-M   'P 1'
#
loop_
_entity.id
_entity.type
_entity.pdbx_description
1 polymer ?
#
loop_
_entity_poly.entity_id
_entity_poly.type
_entity_poly.pdbx_seq_one_letter_code
_entity_poly.pdbx_strand_id
1 'polypeptide(L)'
;LLYNFYRDPKRYDMGKVGRYKVNKKLGLDVPSKAKTLTEDDIVATVRYMLALQKGEKVLPGIRHGEPAEIRVETDDIDHFGNRRVRSVGELIQAQIRTGLSRMERTVRERMSTQDPKAITPTSLINIRPLTAAIKEFFGTSQLSQFMYQNNPLAGLTHKRRLSALGP
;
A
#
# COMPACT_ATOMS: atom_id res chain seq x y z
N LEU A 1 -1.92 20.81 -1.20
CA LEU A 1 -2.65 19.55 -1.36
C LEU A 1 -1.68 18.37 -1.45
N LEU A 2 -0.66 18.39 -2.34
CA LEU A 2 0.37 17.36 -2.49
C LEU A 2 1.21 17.17 -1.22
N TYR A 3 1.56 18.24 -0.54
CA TYR A 3 2.29 18.19 0.73
C TYR A 3 1.59 17.33 1.77
N ASN A 4 0.28 17.54 1.99
CA ASN A 4 -0.50 16.80 2.97
C ASN A 4 -0.78 15.35 2.55
N PHE A 5 -0.70 15.03 1.25
CA PHE A 5 -0.99 13.69 0.74
C PHE A 5 0.15 12.70 1.01
N TYR A 6 1.40 13.13 0.78
CA TYR A 6 2.57 12.25 0.88
C TYR A 6 3.35 12.37 2.19
N ARG A 7 3.09 13.40 3.00
CA ARG A 7 3.77 13.64 4.28
C ARG A 7 2.93 13.29 5.51
N ASP A 8 1.62 13.13 5.36
CA ASP A 8 0.76 12.71 6.46
C ASP A 8 0.88 11.19 6.67
N PRO A 9 1.45 10.72 7.81
CA PRO A 9 1.63 9.30 8.08
C PRO A 9 0.30 8.54 8.23
N LYS A 10 -0.84 9.24 8.37
CA LYS A 10 -2.18 8.64 8.39
C LYS A 10 -2.67 8.30 6.98
N ARG A 11 -2.16 8.98 5.96
CA ARG A 11 -2.62 8.84 4.57
C ARG A 11 -1.65 8.09 3.69
N TYR A 12 -0.36 8.18 3.98
CA TYR A 12 0.70 7.59 3.17
C TYR A 12 1.68 6.79 4.02
N ASP A 13 1.92 5.56 3.64
CA ASP A 13 2.93 4.69 4.22
C ASP A 13 3.66 3.94 3.10
N MET A 14 4.91 4.34 2.86
CA MET A 14 5.78 3.69 1.88
C MET A 14 6.19 2.28 2.29
N GLY A 15 6.14 1.97 3.59
CA GLY A 15 6.65 0.74 4.16
C GLY A 15 8.18 0.66 4.16
N LYS A 16 8.71 -0.33 4.87
CA LYS A 16 10.17 -0.54 4.97
C LYS A 16 10.82 -0.90 3.63
N VAL A 17 10.14 -1.73 2.84
CA VAL A 17 10.63 -2.18 1.52
C VAL A 17 10.64 -1.03 0.53
N GLY A 18 9.60 -0.20 0.52
CA GLY A 18 9.54 1.00 -0.33
C GLY A 18 10.66 1.97 0.01
N ARG A 19 10.87 2.26 1.30
CA ARG A 19 11.97 3.13 1.78
C ARG A 19 13.34 2.58 1.36
N TYR A 20 13.59 1.29 1.54
CA TYR A 20 14.81 0.65 1.11
C TYR A 20 15.05 0.81 -0.41
N LYS A 21 14.03 0.60 -1.23
CA LYS A 21 14.14 0.74 -2.69
C LYS A 21 14.40 2.19 -3.12
N VAL A 22 13.72 3.15 -2.51
CA VAL A 22 13.93 4.59 -2.79
C VAL A 22 15.37 4.98 -2.42
N ASN A 23 15.82 4.63 -1.22
CA ASN A 23 17.19 4.92 -0.79
C ASN A 23 18.23 4.29 -1.75
N LYS A 24 18.03 3.02 -2.12
CA LYS A 24 18.93 2.31 -3.03
C LYS A 24 18.96 2.94 -4.42
N LYS A 25 17.82 3.33 -4.95
CA LYS A 25 17.68 3.89 -6.31
C LYS A 25 18.20 5.32 -6.41
N LEU A 26 17.91 6.14 -5.42
CA LEU A 26 18.24 7.58 -5.41
C LEU A 26 19.57 7.89 -4.70
N GLY A 27 20.20 6.90 -4.07
CA GLY A 27 21.41 7.10 -3.29
C GLY A 27 21.21 7.95 -2.05
N LEU A 28 20.13 7.70 -1.33
CA LEU A 28 19.79 8.39 -0.09
C LEU A 28 20.02 7.46 1.12
N ASP A 29 20.32 8.04 2.27
CA ASP A 29 20.47 7.32 3.54
C ASP A 29 19.43 7.77 4.57
N VAL A 30 18.17 7.78 4.15
CA VAL A 30 17.05 8.13 5.02
C VAL A 30 16.71 6.94 5.92
N PRO A 31 16.48 7.14 7.23
CA PRO A 31 16.16 6.05 8.14
C PRO A 31 14.98 5.19 7.69
N SER A 32 15.09 3.86 7.84
CA SER A 32 14.04 2.91 7.44
C SER A 32 12.71 3.08 8.20
N LYS A 33 12.73 3.83 9.30
CA LYS A 33 11.53 4.21 10.08
C LYS A 33 10.71 5.33 9.42
N ALA A 34 11.32 6.10 8.50
CA ALA A 34 10.63 7.17 7.79
C ALA A 34 9.65 6.57 6.76
N LYS A 35 8.37 6.62 7.06
CA LYS A 35 7.28 6.03 6.26
C LYS A 35 6.76 6.95 5.18
N THR A 36 7.01 8.25 5.31
CA THR A 36 6.52 9.30 4.42
C THR A 36 7.64 9.82 3.53
N LEU A 37 7.29 10.47 2.44
CA LEU A 37 8.27 11.13 1.56
C LEU A 37 8.86 12.35 2.25
N THR A 38 10.18 12.51 2.13
CA THR A 38 10.94 13.67 2.59
C THR A 38 11.18 14.65 1.44
N GLU A 39 11.65 15.86 1.75
CA GLU A 39 12.05 16.84 0.72
C GLU A 39 13.22 16.32 -0.11
N ASP A 40 14.17 15.68 0.55
CA ASP A 40 15.33 15.09 -0.10
C ASP A 40 14.94 14.00 -1.10
N ASP A 41 13.92 13.20 -0.79
CA ASP A 41 13.37 12.19 -1.72
C ASP A 41 12.88 12.85 -3.00
N ILE A 42 12.16 13.96 -2.90
CA ILE A 42 11.58 14.68 -4.04
C ILE A 42 12.70 15.29 -4.89
N VAL A 43 13.64 16.00 -4.26
CA VAL A 43 14.77 16.64 -4.95
C VAL A 43 15.63 15.59 -5.64
N ALA A 44 15.96 14.47 -4.94
CA ALA A 44 16.73 13.38 -5.52
C ALA A 44 16.01 12.72 -6.69
N THR A 45 14.68 12.56 -6.61
CA THR A 45 13.89 12.01 -7.72
C THR A 45 13.95 12.90 -8.94
N VAL A 46 13.77 14.22 -8.79
CA VAL A 46 13.87 15.18 -9.89
C VAL A 46 15.27 15.16 -10.50
N ARG A 47 16.32 15.15 -9.66
CA ARG A 47 17.70 15.02 -10.11
C ARG A 47 17.94 13.76 -10.92
N TYR A 48 17.43 12.62 -10.46
CA TYR A 48 17.53 11.34 -11.16
C TYR A 48 16.82 11.37 -12.52
N MET A 49 15.62 11.95 -12.58
CA MET A 49 14.87 12.11 -13.84
C MET A 49 15.62 12.99 -14.85
N LEU A 50 16.22 14.10 -14.40
CA LEU A 50 17.02 14.97 -15.26
C LEU A 50 18.29 14.28 -15.79
N ALA A 51 18.94 13.47 -14.95
CA ALA A 51 20.09 12.67 -15.36
C ALA A 51 19.72 11.61 -16.40
N LEU A 52 18.58 10.92 -16.25
CA LEU A 52 18.03 10.02 -17.26
C LEU A 52 17.79 10.74 -18.60
N GLN A 53 17.19 11.92 -18.56
CA GLN A 53 16.92 12.70 -19.76
C GLN A 53 18.20 13.17 -20.48
N LYS A 54 19.25 13.50 -19.71
CA LYS A 54 20.56 13.87 -20.25
C LYS A 54 21.40 12.68 -20.72
N GLY A 55 21.00 11.44 -20.40
CA GLY A 55 21.77 10.23 -20.71
C GLY A 55 22.98 10.02 -19.81
N GLU A 56 23.01 10.64 -18.64
CA GLU A 56 24.05 10.41 -17.64
C GLU A 56 23.94 8.97 -17.11
N LYS A 57 25.04 8.25 -16.99
CA LYS A 57 25.04 6.84 -16.56
C LYS A 57 25.25 6.67 -15.06
N VAL A 58 25.78 7.68 -14.40
CA VAL A 58 26.16 7.62 -12.98
C VAL A 58 25.85 8.93 -12.28
N LEU A 59 25.31 8.86 -11.08
CA LEU A 59 25.12 10.00 -10.18
C LEU A 59 25.81 9.76 -8.85
N PRO A 60 26.36 10.81 -8.22
CA PRO A 60 26.86 10.70 -6.86
C PRO A 60 25.67 10.57 -5.88
N GLY A 61 25.81 9.64 -4.93
CA GLY A 61 24.84 9.39 -3.86
C GLY A 61 25.54 8.97 -2.57
N ILE A 62 24.76 8.58 -1.58
CA ILE A 62 25.23 8.07 -0.31
C ILE A 62 24.67 6.66 -0.10
N ARG A 63 25.51 5.73 0.37
CA ARG A 63 25.06 4.39 0.74
C ARG A 63 25.72 4.00 2.06
N HIS A 64 24.91 3.72 3.08
CA HIS A 64 25.39 3.39 4.44
C HIS A 64 26.37 4.42 5.03
N GLY A 65 26.11 5.72 4.79
CA GLY A 65 26.95 6.82 5.27
C GLY A 65 28.22 7.09 4.43
N GLU A 66 28.49 6.29 3.41
CA GLU A 66 29.65 6.45 2.54
C GLU A 66 29.24 6.97 1.16
N PRO A 67 30.10 7.79 0.50
CA PRO A 67 29.87 8.19 -0.88
C PRO A 67 29.81 6.98 -1.81
N ALA A 68 28.78 6.91 -2.67
CA ALA A 68 28.58 5.81 -3.61
C ALA A 68 28.15 6.34 -4.98
N GLU A 69 28.52 5.61 -6.00
CA GLU A 69 28.05 5.85 -7.36
C GLU A 69 26.72 5.12 -7.61
N ILE A 70 25.71 5.86 -8.05
CA ILE A 70 24.38 5.36 -8.37
C ILE A 70 24.24 5.24 -9.86
N ARG A 71 23.96 4.05 -10.36
CA ARG A 71 23.67 3.82 -11.78
C ARG A 71 22.31 4.42 -12.13
N VAL A 72 22.30 5.18 -13.22
CA VAL A 72 21.10 5.81 -13.77
C VAL A 72 20.60 4.95 -14.91
N GLU A 73 19.50 4.25 -14.68
CA GLU A 73 18.87 3.33 -15.65
C GLU A 73 17.36 3.32 -15.49
N THR A 74 16.66 3.02 -16.57
CA THR A 74 15.20 2.79 -16.53
C THR A 74 14.90 1.46 -15.88
N ASP A 75 13.84 1.42 -15.07
CA ASP A 75 13.40 0.17 -14.45
C ASP A 75 12.54 -0.66 -15.42
N ASP A 76 12.71 -1.97 -15.37
CA ASP A 76 11.76 -2.90 -15.97
C ASP A 76 10.52 -3.00 -15.05
N ILE A 77 9.39 -2.48 -15.54
CA ILE A 77 8.12 -2.41 -14.80
C ILE A 77 7.56 -3.81 -14.57
N ASP A 78 7.79 -4.74 -15.48
CA ASP A 78 7.21 -6.09 -15.44
C ASP A 78 8.04 -7.08 -14.60
N HIS A 79 9.26 -6.71 -14.25
CA HIS A 79 10.11 -7.55 -13.41
C HIS A 79 9.53 -7.68 -11.99
N PHE A 80 9.39 -8.91 -11.48
CA PHE A 80 8.85 -9.15 -10.13
C PHE A 80 9.66 -8.53 -8.99
N GLY A 81 10.89 -8.13 -9.22
CA GLY A 81 11.65 -7.28 -8.31
C GLY A 81 11.02 -5.89 -8.09
N ASN A 82 10.29 -5.38 -9.08
CA ASN A 82 9.63 -4.07 -9.07
C ASN A 82 8.11 -4.18 -8.89
N ARG A 83 7.55 -5.36 -9.08
CA ARG A 83 6.13 -5.66 -8.98
C ARG A 83 5.85 -6.47 -7.72
N ARG A 84 5.03 -5.95 -6.83
CA ARG A 84 4.67 -6.63 -5.59
C ARG A 84 3.44 -7.51 -5.78
N VAL A 85 3.53 -8.76 -5.32
CA VAL A 85 2.39 -9.67 -5.26
C VAL A 85 1.65 -9.48 -3.93
N ARG A 86 0.34 -9.27 -4.00
CA ARG A 86 -0.52 -9.18 -2.82
C ARG A 86 -1.20 -10.52 -2.56
N SER A 87 -1.06 -11.03 -1.34
CA SER A 87 -1.73 -12.26 -0.90
C SER A 87 -3.17 -11.98 -0.47
N VAL A 88 -3.97 -13.06 -0.31
CA VAL A 88 -5.36 -12.97 0.15
C VAL A 88 -5.51 -12.27 1.49
N GLY A 89 -4.57 -12.45 2.41
CA GLY A 89 -4.60 -11.80 3.72
C GLY A 89 -4.58 -10.27 3.62
N GLU A 90 -3.77 -9.72 2.73
CA GLU A 90 -3.70 -8.29 2.50
C GLU A 90 -4.97 -7.73 1.84
N LEU A 91 -5.55 -8.49 0.90
CA LEU A 91 -6.80 -8.12 0.25
C LEU A 91 -7.96 -8.07 1.26
N ILE A 92 -8.06 -9.06 2.14
CA ILE A 92 -9.08 -9.11 3.21
C ILE A 92 -8.82 -7.97 4.21
N GLN A 93 -7.58 -7.72 4.60
CA GLN A 93 -7.23 -6.61 5.50
C GLN A 93 -7.70 -5.26 4.94
N ALA A 94 -7.53 -5.02 3.64
CA ALA A 94 -8.00 -3.80 3.00
C ALA A 94 -9.53 -3.65 3.12
N GLN A 95 -10.29 -4.73 2.92
CA GLN A 95 -11.74 -4.72 3.06
C GLN A 95 -12.20 -4.51 4.51
N ILE A 96 -11.54 -5.17 5.47
CA ILE A 96 -11.81 -4.95 6.90
C ILE A 96 -11.54 -3.50 7.27
N ARG A 97 -10.44 -2.91 6.82
CA ARG A 97 -10.12 -1.49 7.05
C ARG A 97 -11.20 -0.56 6.49
N THR A 98 -11.69 -0.82 5.29
CA THR A 98 -12.80 -0.07 4.69
C THR A 98 -14.08 -0.19 5.51
N GLY A 99 -14.43 -1.40 5.93
CA GLY A 99 -15.60 -1.66 6.80
C GLY A 99 -15.49 -0.96 8.15
N LEU A 100 -14.30 -0.98 8.77
CA LEU A 100 -14.03 -0.29 10.05
C LEU A 100 -14.11 1.23 9.91
N SER A 101 -13.60 1.81 8.83
CA SER A 101 -13.70 3.26 8.57
C SER A 101 -15.15 3.70 8.38
N ARG A 102 -15.97 2.90 7.70
CA ARG A 102 -17.42 3.16 7.57
C ARG A 102 -18.13 3.07 8.94
N MET A 103 -17.75 2.10 9.76
CA MET A 103 -18.28 1.93 11.12
C MET A 103 -17.86 3.10 12.01
N GLU A 104 -16.59 3.50 12.00
CA GLU A 104 -16.08 4.64 12.76
C GLU A 104 -16.87 5.92 12.43
N ARG A 105 -17.10 6.18 11.14
CA ARG A 105 -17.90 7.32 10.71
C ARG A 105 -19.31 7.30 11.31
N THR A 106 -19.99 6.16 11.25
CA THR A 106 -21.32 5.99 11.81
C THR A 106 -21.34 6.17 13.33
N VAL A 107 -20.34 5.65 14.02
CA VAL A 107 -20.19 5.83 15.48
C VAL A 107 -20.02 7.32 15.81
N ARG A 108 -19.18 8.03 15.07
CA ARG A 108 -18.93 9.46 15.27
C ARG A 108 -20.19 10.30 15.04
N GLU A 109 -20.97 9.98 13.99
CA GLU A 109 -22.25 10.62 13.70
C GLU A 109 -23.27 10.37 14.84
N ARG A 110 -23.35 9.14 15.36
CA ARG A 110 -24.25 8.81 16.49
C ARG A 110 -23.83 9.50 17.78
N MET A 111 -22.53 9.57 18.07
CA MET A 111 -22.03 10.27 19.26
C MET A 111 -22.37 11.77 19.25
N SER A 112 -22.51 12.39 18.08
CA SER A 112 -22.89 13.81 17.99
C SER A 112 -24.39 14.06 18.11
N THR A 113 -25.22 13.04 17.87
CA THR A 113 -26.69 13.17 17.81
C THR A 113 -27.43 12.59 19.01
N GLN A 114 -26.82 11.68 19.78
CA GLN A 114 -27.45 11.02 20.92
C GLN A 114 -27.18 11.74 22.24
N ASP A 115 -28.12 11.59 23.20
CA ASP A 115 -27.95 12.14 24.55
C ASP A 115 -26.76 11.45 25.25
N PRO A 116 -25.77 12.22 25.76
CA PRO A 116 -24.60 11.68 26.45
C PRO A 116 -24.89 10.75 27.62
N LYS A 117 -26.05 10.91 28.29
CA LYS A 117 -26.46 10.08 29.42
C LYS A 117 -26.96 8.69 29.03
N ALA A 118 -27.40 8.51 27.78
CA ALA A 118 -27.97 7.25 27.27
C ALA A 118 -26.98 6.44 26.41
N ILE A 119 -25.78 6.96 26.17
CA ILE A 119 -24.78 6.32 25.30
C ILE A 119 -24.18 5.08 25.99
N THR A 120 -24.30 3.93 25.30
CA THR A 120 -23.60 2.70 25.65
C THR A 120 -22.76 2.23 24.44
N PRO A 121 -21.66 1.51 24.65
CA PRO A 121 -20.87 0.98 23.52
C PRO A 121 -21.68 0.13 22.54
N THR A 122 -22.63 -0.65 23.05
CA THR A 122 -23.53 -1.50 22.26
C THR A 122 -24.52 -0.72 21.40
N SER A 123 -24.97 0.45 21.86
CA SER A 123 -25.88 1.30 21.08
C SER A 123 -25.15 2.07 19.94
N LEU A 124 -23.86 2.33 20.12
CA LEU A 124 -23.05 3.06 19.16
C LEU A 124 -22.51 2.16 18.04
N ILE A 125 -22.05 0.95 18.40
CA ILE A 125 -21.35 0.07 17.47
C ILE A 125 -22.38 -0.69 16.61
N ASN A 126 -22.23 -0.55 15.30
CA ASN A 126 -22.98 -1.32 14.32
C ASN A 126 -22.01 -2.12 13.44
N ILE A 127 -22.09 -3.44 13.52
CA ILE A 127 -21.19 -4.36 12.76
C ILE A 127 -21.61 -4.55 11.30
N ARG A 128 -22.81 -4.07 10.90
CA ARG A 128 -23.32 -4.27 9.53
C ARG A 128 -22.39 -3.73 8.43
N PRO A 129 -21.77 -2.55 8.54
CA PRO A 129 -20.84 -2.05 7.52
C PRO A 129 -19.61 -2.93 7.33
N LEU A 130 -19.09 -3.52 8.41
CA LEU A 130 -17.97 -4.45 8.34
C LEU A 130 -18.37 -5.77 7.66
N THR A 131 -19.48 -6.35 8.09
CA THR A 131 -20.01 -7.58 7.49
C THR A 131 -20.36 -7.39 6.01
N ALA A 132 -20.93 -6.24 5.64
CA ALA A 132 -21.23 -5.90 4.26
C ALA A 132 -19.97 -5.80 3.39
N ALA A 133 -18.89 -5.16 3.87
CA ALA A 133 -17.63 -5.06 3.14
C ALA A 133 -17.00 -6.45 2.89
N ILE A 134 -17.03 -7.34 3.87
CA ILE A 134 -16.52 -8.70 3.72
C ILE A 134 -17.38 -9.51 2.74
N LYS A 135 -18.70 -9.44 2.85
CA LYS A 135 -19.62 -10.12 1.92
C LYS A 135 -19.48 -9.59 0.49
N GLU A 136 -19.29 -8.29 0.32
CA GLU A 136 -19.03 -7.65 -0.97
C GLU A 136 -17.75 -8.21 -1.61
N PHE A 137 -16.67 -8.34 -0.86
CA PHE A 137 -15.42 -8.92 -1.36
C PHE A 137 -15.60 -10.35 -1.84
N PHE A 138 -16.18 -11.22 -1.03
CA PHE A 138 -16.36 -12.62 -1.40
C PHE A 138 -17.43 -12.85 -2.48
N GLY A 139 -18.41 -11.97 -2.61
CA GLY A 139 -19.52 -12.10 -3.58
C GLY A 139 -19.27 -11.44 -4.93
N THR A 140 -18.53 -10.34 -4.98
CA THR A 140 -18.39 -9.51 -6.20
C THR A 140 -16.98 -9.32 -6.70
N SER A 141 -15.96 -9.63 -5.88
CA SER A 141 -14.57 -9.47 -6.30
C SER A 141 -14.18 -10.49 -7.38
N GLN A 142 -13.52 -10.02 -8.43
CA GLN A 142 -12.94 -10.88 -9.46
C GLN A 142 -11.89 -11.87 -8.94
N LEU A 143 -11.27 -11.56 -7.79
CA LEU A 143 -10.25 -12.41 -7.16
C LEU A 143 -10.86 -13.50 -6.27
N SER A 144 -12.15 -13.39 -5.92
CA SER A 144 -12.89 -14.41 -5.22
C SER A 144 -13.63 -15.30 -6.23
N GLN A 145 -13.19 -16.53 -6.37
CA GLN A 145 -13.70 -17.48 -7.39
C GLN A 145 -14.08 -18.80 -6.74
N PHE A 146 -14.93 -19.56 -7.43
CA PHE A 146 -15.26 -20.91 -7.01
C PHE A 146 -14.04 -21.82 -7.06
N MET A 147 -13.90 -22.67 -6.05
CA MET A 147 -12.80 -23.63 -6.00
C MET A 147 -13.02 -24.76 -7.01
N TYR A 148 -11.99 -25.05 -7.80
CA TYR A 148 -12.01 -26.22 -8.67
C TYR A 148 -11.83 -27.49 -7.83
N GLN A 149 -12.81 -28.40 -7.90
CA GLN A 149 -12.86 -29.65 -7.12
C GLN A 149 -12.81 -30.92 -7.99
N ASN A 150 -12.55 -30.78 -9.29
CA ASN A 150 -12.59 -31.94 -10.23
C ASN A 150 -11.46 -32.94 -9.91
N ASN A 151 -10.26 -32.48 -9.67
CA ASN A 151 -9.14 -33.28 -9.20
C ASN A 151 -8.18 -32.47 -8.32
N PRO A 152 -7.34 -33.11 -7.51
CA PRO A 152 -6.40 -32.41 -6.63
C PRO A 152 -5.39 -31.51 -7.37
N LEU A 153 -4.95 -31.91 -8.58
CA LEU A 153 -4.01 -31.14 -9.38
C LEU A 153 -4.64 -29.83 -9.88
N ALA A 154 -5.88 -29.87 -10.36
CA ALA A 154 -6.61 -28.68 -10.78
C ALA A 154 -6.79 -27.69 -9.62
N GLY A 155 -7.12 -28.18 -8.43
CA GLY A 155 -7.21 -27.37 -7.22
C GLY A 155 -5.88 -26.73 -6.82
N LEU A 156 -4.77 -27.47 -6.91
CA LEU A 156 -3.44 -26.93 -6.62
C LEU A 156 -3.04 -25.84 -7.62
N THR A 157 -3.24 -26.09 -8.91
CA THR A 157 -2.94 -25.12 -9.98
C THR A 157 -3.74 -23.83 -9.81
N HIS A 158 -5.01 -23.95 -9.47
CA HIS A 158 -5.89 -22.80 -9.21
C HIS A 158 -5.41 -21.97 -8.02
N LYS A 159 -4.97 -22.60 -6.93
CA LYS A 159 -4.43 -21.92 -5.74
C LYS A 159 -3.11 -21.20 -6.02
N ARG A 160 -2.31 -21.69 -6.95
CA ARG A 160 -1.00 -21.11 -7.34
C ARG A 160 -1.09 -20.10 -8.49
N ARG A 161 -2.29 -19.81 -8.96
CA ARG A 161 -2.49 -18.86 -10.06
C ARG A 161 -2.09 -17.45 -9.63
N LEU A 162 -1.23 -16.82 -10.43
CA LEU A 162 -0.90 -15.40 -10.31
C LEU A 162 -1.80 -14.62 -11.28
N SER A 163 -2.49 -13.61 -10.77
CA SER A 163 -3.41 -12.79 -11.57
C SER A 163 -2.96 -11.33 -11.55
N ALA A 164 -3.03 -10.67 -12.70
CA ALA A 164 -2.84 -9.22 -12.82
C ALA A 164 -4.17 -8.44 -12.65
N LEU A 165 -5.26 -9.13 -12.31
CA LEU A 165 -6.57 -8.53 -12.04
C LEU A 165 -6.61 -7.92 -10.64
N GLY A 166 -7.36 -6.85 -10.51
CA GLY A 166 -7.58 -6.15 -9.25
C GLY A 166 -6.83 -4.82 -9.17
N PRO A 167 -7.24 -3.95 -8.22
CA PRO A 167 -6.64 -2.64 -8.02
C PRO A 167 -5.22 -2.75 -7.45
#